data_06883df14092c32d0f5fcbe12a25fdec
#
_entry.id   06883df14092c32d0f5fcbe12a25fdec
#
_cell.length_a   1.000
_cell.length_b   1.000
_cell.length_c   1.000
_cell.angle_alpha   90.00
_cell.angle_beta   90.00
_cell.angle_gamma   90.00
#
_symmetry.space_group_name_H-M   'P 1'
#
loop_
_entity.id
_entity.type
_entity.pdbx_description
1 polymer ?
#
loop_
_entity_poly.entity_id
_entity_poly.type
_entity_poly.pdbx_seq_one_letter_code
_entity_poly.pdbx_strand_id
1 'polypeptide(L)'
;MSFLDNLFSDPKYQTTDPRKPEELNDSEIIISPDTRREKRIPPGQSRTKKWPVLDAHGTPEVDLGTWTFEVGGLVEEPQKWSLDEFMQLPAVRVYADFHCVTRWSRLDNVWGGVPTREVARLVGVKPEAKFVLALAHDYGWTTNVPIEYFLNEDSLFAWSHDGQPIPPQHGGPVRLIIPQLYAWKSAKWVKGIRFLQEDQAGFWEEGGYHMRGVPWGPGDGERFRWG
;
A
#
# COMPACT_ATOMS: atom_id res chain seq x y z
N MET A 1 28.15 2.10 -2.86
CA MET A 1 26.84 2.13 -3.54
C MET A 1 25.99 1.12 -2.81
N SER A 2 24.89 1.53 -2.21
CA SER A 2 24.02 0.62 -1.47
C SER A 2 23.24 -0.26 -2.47
N PHE A 3 22.66 -1.37 -2.00
CA PHE A 3 21.76 -2.20 -2.81
C PHE A 3 20.60 -1.34 -3.39
N LEU A 4 20.10 -0.39 -2.61
CA LEU A 4 19.08 0.57 -3.02
C LEU A 4 19.55 1.44 -4.20
N ASP A 5 20.79 1.92 -4.20
CA ASP A 5 21.34 2.71 -5.31
C ASP A 5 21.37 1.90 -6.60
N ASN A 6 21.69 0.61 -6.53
CA ASN A 6 21.68 -0.29 -7.68
C ASN A 6 20.26 -0.61 -8.16
N LEU A 7 19.32 -0.83 -7.25
CA LEU A 7 17.93 -1.11 -7.59
C LEU A 7 17.29 0.08 -8.33
N PHE A 8 17.55 1.30 -7.86
CA PHE A 8 17.01 2.52 -8.48
C PHE A 8 17.74 2.94 -9.75
N SER A 9 18.90 2.35 -10.05
CA SER A 9 19.56 2.52 -11.36
C SER A 9 18.95 1.64 -12.45
N ASP A 10 18.14 0.63 -12.11
CA ASP A 10 17.44 -0.22 -13.08
C ASP A 10 16.38 0.63 -13.84
N PRO A 11 16.46 0.70 -15.17
CA PRO A 11 15.53 1.50 -15.99
C PRO A 11 14.05 1.21 -15.75
N LYS A 12 13.68 0.00 -15.33
CA LYS A 12 12.28 -0.35 -15.01
C LYS A 12 11.71 0.40 -13.80
N TYR A 13 12.57 0.98 -12.93
CA TYR A 13 12.17 1.78 -11.77
C TYR A 13 12.32 3.30 -11.98
N GLN A 14 12.89 3.73 -13.11
CA GLN A 14 13.25 5.13 -13.39
C GLN A 14 12.17 5.94 -14.11
N THR A 15 10.94 5.49 -14.21
CA THR A 15 9.88 6.29 -14.85
C THR A 15 9.48 7.46 -13.94
N THR A 16 10.02 8.63 -14.25
CA THR A 16 9.76 9.90 -13.54
C THR A 16 8.50 10.62 -14.00
N ASP A 17 7.90 10.19 -15.11
CA ASP A 17 6.70 10.79 -15.70
C ASP A 17 5.57 9.75 -15.74
N PRO A 18 4.50 9.91 -14.91
CA PRO A 18 3.35 9.06 -15.01
C PRO A 18 2.63 9.29 -16.35
N ARG A 19 2.97 8.45 -17.32
CA ARG A 19 2.27 8.44 -18.61
C ARG A 19 0.80 8.12 -18.40
N LYS A 20 -0.06 8.60 -19.28
CA LYS A 20 -1.48 8.24 -19.26
C LYS A 20 -1.65 6.73 -19.44
N PRO A 21 -2.74 6.12 -18.90
CA PRO A 21 -2.96 4.68 -19.00
C PRO A 21 -2.83 4.12 -20.42
N GLU A 22 -3.29 4.85 -21.43
CA GLU A 22 -3.19 4.47 -22.85
C GLU A 22 -1.76 4.52 -23.43
N GLU A 23 -0.83 5.16 -22.74
CA GLU A 23 0.59 5.26 -23.10
C GLU A 23 1.44 4.20 -22.39
N LEU A 24 0.82 3.41 -21.48
CA LEU A 24 1.48 2.36 -20.72
C LEU A 24 1.32 1.02 -21.45
N ASN A 25 2.41 0.28 -21.56
CA ASN A 25 2.35 -1.10 -22.00
C ASN A 25 1.85 -1.97 -20.83
N ASP A 26 0.66 -2.52 -20.94
CA ASP A 26 0.01 -3.37 -19.92
C ASP A 26 0.86 -4.60 -19.52
N SER A 27 1.80 -5.04 -20.39
CA SER A 27 2.73 -6.13 -20.05
C SER A 27 3.83 -5.70 -19.06
N GLU A 28 4.05 -4.40 -18.88
CA GLU A 28 5.11 -3.85 -18.02
C GLU A 28 4.60 -3.23 -16.72
N ILE A 29 3.29 -2.91 -16.67
CA ILE A 29 2.68 -2.22 -15.54
C ILE A 29 1.24 -2.66 -15.31
N ILE A 30 0.90 -2.89 -14.05
CA ILE A 30 -0.48 -3.18 -13.65
C ILE A 30 -1.23 -1.85 -13.52
N ILE A 31 -2.38 -1.75 -14.20
CA ILE A 31 -3.22 -0.56 -14.17
C ILE A 31 -4.37 -0.80 -13.19
N SER A 32 -4.41 -0.03 -12.11
CA SER A 32 -5.50 -0.11 -11.12
C SER A 32 -6.86 0.20 -11.78
N PRO A 33 -7.90 -0.62 -11.50
CA PRO A 33 -9.25 -0.41 -12.06
C PRO A 33 -9.81 0.98 -11.78
N ASP A 34 -9.47 1.58 -10.65
CA ASP A 34 -9.99 2.91 -10.26
C ASP A 34 -9.50 4.03 -11.19
N THR A 35 -8.37 3.86 -11.87
CA THR A 35 -7.87 4.82 -12.86
C THR A 35 -8.72 4.85 -14.14
N ARG A 36 -9.54 3.81 -14.35
CA ARG A 36 -10.45 3.68 -15.51
C ARG A 36 -11.88 4.16 -15.22
N ARG A 37 -12.14 4.67 -13.99
CA ARG A 37 -13.44 5.26 -13.65
C ARG A 37 -13.68 6.56 -14.41
N GLU A 38 -14.90 6.82 -14.84
CA GLU A 38 -15.29 8.11 -15.42
C GLU A 38 -15.01 9.27 -14.45
N LYS A 39 -15.34 9.07 -13.17
CA LYS A 39 -15.04 10.02 -12.09
C LYS A 39 -13.97 9.42 -11.17
N ARG A 40 -12.72 9.75 -11.45
CA ARG A 40 -11.56 9.23 -10.69
C ARG A 40 -11.36 9.88 -9.32
N ILE A 41 -12.07 10.95 -9.02
CA ILE A 41 -11.99 11.65 -7.72
C ILE A 41 -13.24 11.30 -6.91
N PRO A 42 -13.08 10.68 -5.72
CA PRO A 42 -14.20 10.38 -4.85
C PRO A 42 -14.99 11.62 -4.43
N PRO A 43 -16.28 11.49 -4.08
CA PRO A 43 -17.11 12.61 -3.66
C PRO A 43 -16.49 13.42 -2.52
N GLY A 44 -16.48 14.75 -2.69
CA GLY A 44 -15.99 15.70 -1.69
C GLY A 44 -14.48 15.74 -1.52
N GLN A 45 -13.71 15.17 -2.45
CA GLN A 45 -12.27 15.30 -2.54
C GLN A 45 -11.85 16.30 -3.62
N SER A 46 -10.61 16.77 -3.53
CA SER A 46 -10.00 17.67 -4.50
C SER A 46 -8.69 17.08 -5.03
N ARG A 47 -8.43 17.25 -6.33
CA ARG A 47 -7.17 16.83 -6.93
C ARG A 47 -6.01 17.65 -6.39
N THR A 48 -4.90 16.99 -6.11
CA THR A 48 -3.63 17.61 -5.77
C THR A 48 -2.47 16.98 -6.55
N LYS A 49 -1.46 17.79 -6.88
CA LYS A 49 -0.16 17.30 -7.37
C LYS A 49 0.81 17.01 -6.21
N LYS A 50 0.55 17.59 -5.03
CA LYS A 50 1.36 17.37 -3.83
C LYS A 50 1.04 16.00 -3.25
N TRP A 51 1.99 15.47 -2.52
CA TRP A 51 1.78 14.31 -1.66
C TRP A 51 1.84 14.78 -0.19
N PRO A 52 0.68 15.13 0.42
CA PRO A 52 0.67 15.59 1.80
C PRO A 52 1.17 14.52 2.76
N VAL A 53 1.96 14.93 3.75
CA VAL A 53 2.41 14.05 4.83
C VAL A 53 1.40 14.12 5.96
N LEU A 54 0.94 12.95 6.40
CA LEU A 54 0.05 12.78 7.55
C LEU A 54 0.51 11.54 8.31
N ASP A 55 0.78 11.70 9.59
CA ASP A 55 1.08 10.63 10.53
C ASP A 55 0.55 10.99 11.93
N ALA A 56 0.41 9.98 12.79
CA ALA A 56 -0.16 10.18 14.13
C ALA A 56 0.89 10.61 15.16
N HIS A 57 2.14 10.14 15.01
CA HIS A 57 3.19 10.27 16.01
C HIS A 57 4.49 10.88 15.45
N GLY A 58 4.44 11.40 14.21
CA GLY A 58 5.63 11.82 13.48
C GLY A 58 6.29 10.67 12.71
N THR A 59 7.33 10.99 11.95
CA THR A 59 8.07 10.01 11.17
C THR A 59 9.01 9.22 12.09
N PRO A 60 8.85 7.89 12.26
CA PRO A 60 9.76 7.10 13.07
C PRO A 60 11.13 6.98 12.40
N GLU A 61 12.16 6.84 13.21
CA GLU A 61 13.49 6.45 12.75
C GLU A 61 13.50 4.93 12.53
N VAL A 62 13.68 4.50 11.29
CA VAL A 62 13.73 3.09 10.90
C VAL A 62 15.15 2.74 10.50
N ASP A 63 15.79 1.88 11.28
CA ASP A 63 17.13 1.37 10.98
C ASP A 63 17.05 0.31 9.88
N LEU A 64 17.59 0.63 8.70
CA LEU A 64 17.58 -0.25 7.53
C LEU A 64 18.42 -1.52 7.74
N GLY A 65 19.46 -1.46 8.59
CA GLY A 65 20.33 -2.61 8.86
C GLY A 65 19.67 -3.69 9.71
N THR A 66 18.64 -3.33 10.48
CA THR A 66 17.88 -4.25 11.34
C THR A 66 16.44 -4.43 10.90
N TRP A 67 16.02 -3.75 9.82
CA TRP A 67 14.66 -3.86 9.30
C TRP A 67 14.33 -5.29 8.90
N THR A 68 13.17 -5.76 9.33
CA THR A 68 12.62 -7.05 8.92
C THR A 68 11.13 -6.94 8.62
N PHE A 69 10.67 -7.81 7.73
CA PHE A 69 9.25 -7.98 7.42
C PHE A 69 8.78 -9.37 7.86
N GLU A 70 7.84 -9.42 8.79
CA GLU A 70 7.35 -10.66 9.37
C GLU A 70 5.92 -10.96 8.91
N VAL A 71 5.67 -12.18 8.46
CA VAL A 71 4.34 -12.67 8.08
C VAL A 71 3.94 -13.84 8.96
N GLY A 72 2.77 -13.74 9.57
CA GLY A 72 2.23 -14.78 10.45
C GLY A 72 0.70 -14.81 10.49
N GLY A 73 0.15 -15.46 11.50
CA GLY A 73 -1.29 -15.72 11.63
C GLY A 73 -1.73 -16.96 10.89
N LEU A 74 -2.83 -16.90 10.13
CA LEU A 74 -3.39 -18.02 9.38
C LEU A 74 -2.62 -18.28 8.08
N VAL A 75 -1.41 -18.81 8.22
CA VAL A 75 -0.51 -19.21 7.12
C VAL A 75 0.04 -20.60 7.37
N GLU A 76 0.50 -21.29 6.31
CA GLU A 76 1.17 -22.60 6.42
C GLU A 76 2.62 -22.43 6.89
N GLU A 77 3.34 -21.47 6.30
CA GLU A 77 4.77 -21.24 6.54
C GLU A 77 5.01 -19.76 6.91
N PRO A 78 5.00 -19.40 8.21
CA PRO A 78 5.39 -18.05 8.63
C PRO A 78 6.78 -17.67 8.11
N GLN A 79 6.93 -16.45 7.63
CA GLN A 79 8.17 -15.97 7.02
C GLN A 79 8.67 -14.71 7.71
N LYS A 80 9.99 -14.52 7.61
CA LYS A 80 10.66 -13.31 8.02
C LYS A 80 11.78 -13.02 7.04
N TRP A 81 11.75 -11.84 6.43
CA TRP A 81 12.76 -11.37 5.49
C TRP A 81 13.49 -10.16 6.03
N SER A 82 14.79 -10.07 5.82
CA SER A 82 15.53 -8.82 5.87
C SER A 82 15.09 -7.88 4.74
N LEU A 83 15.51 -6.62 4.78
CA LEU A 83 15.19 -5.66 3.70
C LEU A 83 15.72 -6.14 2.35
N ASP A 84 16.97 -6.61 2.31
CA ASP A 84 17.61 -7.09 1.08
C ASP A 84 16.89 -8.32 0.51
N GLU A 85 16.53 -9.30 1.34
CA GLU A 85 15.77 -10.47 0.92
C GLU A 85 14.38 -10.08 0.41
N PHE A 86 13.69 -9.16 1.12
CA PHE A 86 12.37 -8.70 0.73
C PHE A 86 12.37 -7.98 -0.62
N MET A 87 13.37 -7.15 -0.87
CA MET A 87 13.51 -6.42 -2.13
C MET A 87 13.95 -7.30 -3.32
N GLN A 88 14.42 -8.52 -3.07
CA GLN A 88 14.72 -9.52 -4.11
C GLN A 88 13.48 -10.33 -4.54
N LEU A 89 12.36 -10.23 -3.81
CA LEU A 89 11.12 -10.90 -4.22
C LEU A 89 10.62 -10.34 -5.57
N PRO A 90 9.83 -11.13 -6.33
CA PRO A 90 9.28 -10.68 -7.61
C PRO A 90 8.54 -9.36 -7.46
N ALA A 91 8.98 -8.34 -8.17
CA ALA A 91 8.45 -7.00 -8.09
C ALA A 91 7.64 -6.62 -9.34
N VAL A 92 6.69 -5.71 -9.15
CA VAL A 92 5.85 -5.14 -10.21
C VAL A 92 5.83 -3.62 -10.11
N ARG A 93 5.36 -2.98 -11.20
CA ARG A 93 4.93 -1.58 -11.18
C ARG A 93 3.40 -1.54 -11.21
N VAL A 94 2.83 -0.60 -10.48
CA VAL A 94 1.38 -0.37 -10.43
C VAL A 94 1.09 1.10 -10.70
N TYR A 95 0.27 1.38 -11.71
CA TYR A 95 -0.27 2.71 -11.98
C TYR A 95 -1.61 2.85 -11.27
N ALA A 96 -1.71 3.77 -10.32
CA ALA A 96 -2.88 3.90 -9.47
C ALA A 96 -3.13 5.32 -8.98
N ASP A 97 -4.39 5.60 -8.62
CA ASP A 97 -4.76 6.79 -7.88
C ASP A 97 -4.62 6.56 -6.37
N PHE A 98 -4.48 7.64 -5.62
CA PHE A 98 -4.31 7.57 -4.18
C PHE A 98 -5.20 8.60 -3.49
N HIS A 99 -6.14 8.12 -2.66
CA HIS A 99 -7.20 8.92 -2.07
C HIS A 99 -7.06 8.98 -0.55
N CYS A 100 -7.06 10.19 0.03
CA CYS A 100 -7.02 10.36 1.47
C CYS A 100 -8.35 10.87 2.00
N VAL A 101 -8.79 10.33 3.13
CA VAL A 101 -10.01 10.76 3.83
C VAL A 101 -9.97 12.26 4.21
N THR A 102 -8.78 12.84 4.33
CA THR A 102 -8.58 14.28 4.54
C THR A 102 -8.84 15.14 3.30
N ARG A 103 -9.59 14.56 2.33
CA ARG A 103 -10.20 15.23 1.17
C ARG A 103 -9.25 15.60 0.03
N TRP A 104 -8.16 14.91 -0.13
CA TRP A 104 -7.31 15.05 -1.30
C TRP A 104 -7.16 13.73 -2.07
N SER A 105 -7.01 13.86 -3.37
CA SER A 105 -6.69 12.77 -4.30
C SER A 105 -5.46 13.12 -5.11
N ARG A 106 -4.44 12.28 -5.08
CA ARG A 106 -3.31 12.35 -6.01
C ARG A 106 -3.51 11.27 -7.07
N LEU A 107 -3.70 11.72 -8.29
CA LEU A 107 -3.89 10.82 -9.44
C LEU A 107 -2.53 10.49 -10.06
N ASP A 108 -2.52 9.43 -10.87
CA ASP A 108 -1.42 9.12 -11.78
C ASP A 108 -0.11 8.76 -11.04
N ASN A 109 -0.19 7.95 -9.96
CA ASN A 109 1.00 7.48 -9.26
C ASN A 109 1.52 6.18 -9.89
N VAL A 110 2.83 6.05 -9.97
CA VAL A 110 3.50 4.78 -10.32
C VAL A 110 4.21 4.25 -9.07
N TRP A 111 3.71 3.14 -8.54
CA TRP A 111 4.27 2.45 -7.39
C TRP A 111 5.11 1.27 -7.85
N GLY A 112 6.26 1.02 -7.22
CA GLY A 112 7.07 -0.17 -7.47
C GLY A 112 7.32 -0.95 -6.20
N GLY A 113 7.17 -2.27 -6.26
CA GLY A 113 7.34 -3.14 -5.09
C GLY A 113 6.83 -4.57 -5.29
N VAL A 114 6.73 -5.33 -4.20
CA VAL A 114 6.26 -6.72 -4.20
C VAL A 114 4.74 -6.76 -4.13
N PRO A 115 4.04 -7.47 -5.04
CA PRO A 115 2.60 -7.69 -4.94
C PRO A 115 2.23 -8.36 -3.60
N THR A 116 1.17 -7.90 -2.96
CA THR A 116 0.68 -8.52 -1.72
C THR A 116 0.28 -9.98 -1.92
N ARG A 117 -0.28 -10.30 -3.11
CA ARG A 117 -0.62 -11.68 -3.50
C ARG A 117 0.60 -12.59 -3.63
N GLU A 118 1.77 -12.07 -3.99
CA GLU A 118 3.02 -12.86 -4.03
C GLU A 118 3.48 -13.20 -2.61
N VAL A 119 3.43 -12.26 -1.68
CA VAL A 119 3.69 -12.53 -0.27
C VAL A 119 2.71 -13.58 0.28
N ALA A 120 1.41 -13.44 -0.02
CA ALA A 120 0.39 -14.40 0.38
C ALA A 120 0.65 -15.82 -0.17
N ARG A 121 1.09 -15.92 -1.44
CA ARG A 121 1.46 -17.18 -2.09
C ARG A 121 2.67 -17.84 -1.43
N LEU A 122 3.70 -17.07 -1.11
CA LEU A 122 4.93 -17.57 -0.50
C LEU A 122 4.71 -18.15 0.90
N VAL A 123 3.75 -17.63 1.66
CA VAL A 123 3.47 -18.10 3.02
C VAL A 123 2.35 -19.15 3.09
N GLY A 124 1.65 -19.42 1.99
CA GLY A 124 0.52 -20.35 1.96
C GLY A 124 -0.61 -19.89 2.87
N VAL A 125 -1.35 -18.83 2.48
CA VAL A 125 -2.47 -18.31 3.27
C VAL A 125 -3.57 -19.34 3.39
N LYS A 126 -4.03 -19.60 4.63
CA LYS A 126 -5.10 -20.56 4.92
C LYS A 126 -6.47 -20.04 4.45
N PRO A 127 -7.39 -20.94 4.03
CA PRO A 127 -8.72 -20.54 3.52
C PRO A 127 -9.58 -19.77 4.53
N GLU A 128 -9.33 -19.95 5.82
CA GLU A 128 -10.06 -19.28 6.90
C GLU A 128 -9.68 -17.82 7.06
N ALA A 129 -8.56 -17.38 6.48
CA ALA A 129 -8.13 -15.99 6.52
C ALA A 129 -9.09 -15.11 5.72
N LYS A 130 -9.66 -14.09 6.39
CA LYS A 130 -10.58 -13.12 5.79
C LYS A 130 -10.07 -11.69 5.87
N PHE A 131 -9.11 -11.44 6.75
CA PHE A 131 -8.55 -10.13 7.01
C PHE A 131 -7.03 -10.20 7.14
N VAL A 132 -6.40 -9.06 6.89
CA VAL A 132 -4.97 -8.85 7.13
C VAL A 132 -4.81 -7.68 8.07
N LEU A 133 -4.07 -7.85 9.16
CA LEU A 133 -3.63 -6.77 10.03
C LEU A 133 -2.21 -6.36 9.61
N ALA A 134 -2.04 -5.14 9.11
CA ALA A 134 -0.76 -4.56 8.82
C ALA A 134 -0.16 -3.92 10.08
N LEU A 135 1.14 -4.18 10.32
CA LEU A 135 1.89 -3.74 11.49
C LEU A 135 2.97 -2.74 11.04
N ALA A 136 3.06 -1.60 11.71
CA ALA A 136 4.05 -0.56 11.39
C ALA A 136 5.12 -0.39 12.49
N HIS A 137 6.22 0.28 12.15
CA HIS A 137 7.25 0.71 13.10
C HIS A 137 6.82 1.92 13.96
N ASP A 138 5.62 2.45 13.76
CA ASP A 138 5.08 3.62 14.43
C ASP A 138 4.34 3.21 15.73
N TYR A 139 5.06 3.09 16.84
CA TYR A 139 4.53 2.90 18.21
C TYR A 139 3.34 1.93 18.35
N GLY A 140 3.37 0.83 17.61
CA GLY A 140 2.30 -0.17 17.62
C GLY A 140 1.13 0.15 16.69
N TRP A 141 1.26 1.13 15.80
CA TRP A 141 0.25 1.47 14.81
C TRP A 141 -0.07 0.27 13.91
N THR A 142 -1.37 0.04 13.70
CA THR A 142 -1.89 -1.04 12.86
C THR A 142 -3.04 -0.53 12.01
N THR A 143 -3.39 -1.28 10.95
CA THR A 143 -4.65 -1.16 10.22
C THR A 143 -5.08 -2.51 9.68
N ASN A 144 -6.39 -2.75 9.65
CA ASN A 144 -6.98 -3.93 9.03
C ASN A 144 -7.19 -3.70 7.54
N VAL A 145 -7.10 -4.77 6.77
CA VAL A 145 -7.45 -4.80 5.33
C VAL A 145 -8.26 -6.07 5.07
N PRO A 146 -9.49 -5.98 4.49
CA PRO A 146 -10.19 -7.16 4.02
C PRO A 146 -9.37 -7.91 2.97
N ILE A 147 -9.37 -9.24 3.02
CA ILE A 147 -8.47 -10.05 2.20
C ILE A 147 -8.70 -9.88 0.70
N GLU A 148 -9.93 -9.60 0.29
CA GLU A 148 -10.28 -9.36 -1.10
C GLU A 148 -9.52 -8.15 -1.69
N TYR A 149 -9.31 -7.07 -0.90
CA TYR A 149 -8.51 -5.91 -1.33
C TYR A 149 -7.01 -6.19 -1.23
N PHE A 150 -6.59 -6.94 -0.23
CA PHE A 150 -5.19 -7.31 -0.07
C PHE A 150 -4.68 -8.17 -1.22
N LEU A 151 -5.50 -9.07 -1.74
CA LEU A 151 -5.15 -9.98 -2.85
C LEU A 151 -5.37 -9.39 -4.25
N ASN A 152 -5.87 -8.16 -4.35
CA ASN A 152 -6.02 -7.49 -5.64
C ASN A 152 -4.69 -7.35 -6.37
N GLU A 153 -4.75 -7.38 -7.70
CA GLU A 153 -3.56 -7.31 -8.56
C GLU A 153 -2.76 -6.02 -8.40
N ASP A 154 -3.45 -4.93 -8.05
CA ASP A 154 -2.90 -3.59 -7.87
C ASP A 154 -2.42 -3.29 -6.44
N SER A 155 -2.55 -4.25 -5.51
CA SER A 155 -2.09 -4.11 -4.13
C SER A 155 -0.65 -4.60 -3.97
N LEU A 156 0.20 -3.78 -3.30
CA LEU A 156 1.63 -4.09 -3.18
C LEU A 156 2.27 -3.50 -1.91
N PHE A 157 3.39 -4.07 -1.54
CA PHE A 157 4.36 -3.47 -0.62
C PHE A 157 5.36 -2.66 -1.44
N ALA A 158 5.21 -1.35 -1.42
CA ALA A 158 5.98 -0.44 -2.26
C ALA A 158 7.22 0.10 -1.54
N TRP A 159 8.34 0.17 -2.26
CA TRP A 159 9.56 0.88 -1.86
C TRP A 159 9.89 2.04 -2.80
N SER A 160 9.23 2.12 -3.97
CA SER A 160 9.39 3.24 -4.89
C SER A 160 8.05 3.88 -5.26
N HIS A 161 8.11 5.18 -5.56
CA HIS A 161 7.01 5.99 -6.02
C HIS A 161 7.51 6.95 -7.10
N ASP A 162 6.87 6.96 -8.26
CA ASP A 162 7.26 7.73 -9.45
C ASP A 162 8.76 7.58 -9.78
N GLY A 163 9.29 6.33 -9.70
CA GLY A 163 10.67 6.00 -10.01
C GLY A 163 11.72 6.40 -8.96
N GLN A 164 11.30 6.92 -7.80
CA GLN A 164 12.20 7.31 -6.70
C GLN A 164 11.93 6.47 -5.45
N PRO A 165 12.93 6.26 -4.56
CA PRO A 165 12.71 5.66 -3.25
C PRO A 165 11.63 6.42 -2.48
N ILE A 166 10.79 5.68 -1.74
CA ILE A 166 9.80 6.32 -0.87
C ILE A 166 10.52 6.97 0.31
N PRO A 167 10.42 8.32 0.45
CA PRO A 167 11.09 9.01 1.55
C PRO A 167 10.52 8.58 2.91
N PRO A 168 11.30 8.69 4.00
CA PRO A 168 10.88 8.28 5.36
C PRO A 168 9.52 8.85 5.76
N GLN A 169 9.26 10.16 5.56
CA GLN A 169 7.98 10.80 5.92
C GLN A 169 6.77 10.23 5.16
N HIS A 170 7.00 9.56 4.04
CA HIS A 170 5.96 8.91 3.25
C HIS A 170 5.87 7.39 3.49
N GLY A 171 6.64 6.86 4.44
CA GLY A 171 6.53 5.48 4.88
C GLY A 171 7.64 4.56 4.37
N GLY A 172 8.74 5.11 3.84
CA GLY A 172 9.93 4.30 3.51
C GLY A 172 10.58 3.64 4.75
N PRO A 173 11.33 2.53 4.55
CA PRO A 173 11.76 1.95 3.28
C PRO A 173 10.66 1.22 2.51
N VAL A 174 9.66 0.66 3.21
CA VAL A 174 8.56 -0.09 2.61
C VAL A 174 7.24 0.35 3.21
N ARG A 175 6.25 0.59 2.37
CA ARG A 175 4.88 0.84 2.78
C ARG A 175 3.90 -0.07 2.04
N LEU A 176 2.75 -0.33 2.67
CA LEU A 176 1.62 -0.96 2.00
C LEU A 176 0.91 0.07 1.10
N ILE A 177 0.48 -0.37 -0.07
CA ILE A 177 -0.39 0.38 -0.99
C ILE A 177 -1.57 -0.51 -1.35
N ILE A 178 -2.78 -0.04 -1.02
CA ILE A 178 -4.07 -0.64 -1.41
C ILE A 178 -4.84 0.45 -2.16
N PRO A 179 -4.71 0.56 -3.49
CA PRO A 179 -5.24 1.69 -4.25
C PRO A 179 -6.74 1.92 -4.12
N GLN A 180 -7.51 0.84 -4.02
CA GLN A 180 -8.96 0.86 -3.94
C GLN A 180 -9.51 1.27 -2.58
N LEU A 181 -8.63 1.51 -1.59
CA LEU A 181 -9.01 1.96 -0.26
C LEU A 181 -8.41 3.32 0.05
N TYR A 182 -9.00 4.00 1.03
CA TYR A 182 -8.42 5.24 1.54
C TYR A 182 -6.99 5.03 2.06
N ALA A 183 -6.17 6.05 1.93
CA ALA A 183 -4.73 6.03 2.23
C ALA A 183 -4.34 5.56 3.64
N TRP A 184 -5.22 5.64 4.64
CA TRP A 184 -4.90 5.09 5.96
C TRP A 184 -4.84 3.56 5.99
N LYS A 185 -5.49 2.87 5.03
CA LYS A 185 -5.36 1.42 4.82
C LYS A 185 -4.02 1.02 4.20
N SER A 186 -3.31 1.99 3.66
CA SER A 186 -1.98 1.86 3.06
C SER A 186 -0.91 2.19 4.10
N ALA A 187 -0.67 1.26 5.02
CA ALA A 187 0.24 1.42 6.16
C ALA A 187 1.64 1.90 5.75
N LYS A 188 2.15 2.94 6.42
CA LYS A 188 3.54 3.40 6.32
C LYS A 188 4.46 2.53 7.17
N TRP A 189 5.75 2.52 6.87
CA TRP A 189 6.80 1.89 7.70
C TRP A 189 6.46 0.46 8.11
N VAL A 190 5.94 -0.34 7.18
CA VAL A 190 5.49 -1.70 7.51
C VAL A 190 6.66 -2.56 7.98
N LYS A 191 6.40 -3.33 9.07
CA LYS A 191 7.32 -4.32 9.61
C LYS A 191 6.75 -5.74 9.57
N GLY A 192 5.52 -5.89 9.11
CA GLY A 192 4.90 -7.21 8.98
C GLY A 192 3.39 -7.16 8.82
N ILE A 193 2.83 -8.35 8.65
CA ILE A 193 1.39 -8.57 8.55
C ILE A 193 1.00 -9.84 9.30
N ARG A 194 -0.30 -9.90 9.68
CA ARG A 194 -0.92 -11.11 10.21
C ARG A 194 -2.21 -11.42 9.48
N PHE A 195 -2.38 -12.63 9.01
CA PHE A 195 -3.62 -13.12 8.44
C PHE A 195 -4.57 -13.56 9.54
N LEU A 196 -5.81 -13.07 9.53
CA LEU A 196 -6.81 -13.25 10.59
C LEU A 196 -8.12 -13.78 10.01
N GLN A 197 -8.86 -14.54 10.83
CA GLN A 197 -10.23 -14.98 10.51
C GLN A 197 -11.25 -13.88 10.83
N GLU A 198 -11.07 -13.20 11.96
CA GLU A 198 -11.94 -12.14 12.44
C GLU A 198 -11.32 -10.77 12.16
N ASP A 199 -12.17 -9.79 11.89
CA ASP A 199 -11.74 -8.41 11.68
C ASP A 199 -11.25 -7.80 13.00
N GLN A 200 -10.12 -7.11 12.93
CA GLN A 200 -9.52 -6.43 14.08
C GLN A 200 -9.30 -4.96 13.74
N ALA A 201 -9.92 -4.07 14.49
CA ALA A 201 -9.70 -2.63 14.34
C ALA A 201 -8.21 -2.29 14.53
N GLY A 202 -7.69 -1.41 13.69
CA GLY A 202 -6.39 -0.79 13.86
C GLY A 202 -6.51 0.60 14.48
N PHE A 203 -5.40 1.36 14.46
CA PHE A 203 -5.28 2.64 15.16
C PHE A 203 -6.39 3.65 14.79
N TRP A 204 -6.65 3.86 13.49
CA TRP A 204 -7.66 4.81 13.06
C TRP A 204 -9.08 4.26 13.20
N GLU A 205 -9.27 2.98 13.00
CA GLU A 205 -10.54 2.29 13.16
C GLU A 205 -11.02 2.34 14.62
N GLU A 206 -10.12 2.16 15.60
CA GLU A 206 -10.37 2.38 17.03
C GLU A 206 -10.72 3.83 17.34
N GLY A 207 -10.17 4.78 16.58
CA GLY A 207 -10.50 6.19 16.60
C GLY A 207 -11.81 6.56 15.89
N GLY A 208 -12.61 5.57 15.43
CA GLY A 208 -13.91 5.80 14.79
C GLY A 208 -13.87 5.88 13.26
N TYR A 209 -12.74 5.53 12.63
CA TYR A 209 -12.68 5.43 11.17
C TYR A 209 -13.36 4.16 10.67
N HIS A 210 -13.87 4.21 9.44
CA HIS A 210 -14.62 3.09 8.87
C HIS A 210 -13.74 1.84 8.67
N MET A 211 -14.22 0.66 9.10
CA MET A 211 -13.45 -0.60 9.03
C MET A 211 -13.01 -0.97 7.61
N ARG A 212 -13.83 -0.72 6.59
CA ARG A 212 -13.50 -1.05 5.20
C ARG A 212 -12.66 -0.01 4.48
N GLY A 213 -12.80 1.28 4.79
CA GLY A 213 -12.03 2.37 4.22
C GLY A 213 -12.22 2.60 2.72
N VAL A 214 -13.41 2.30 2.16
CA VAL A 214 -13.71 2.49 0.74
C VAL A 214 -13.95 3.95 0.43
N PRO A 215 -13.29 4.57 -0.58
CA PRO A 215 -13.49 5.97 -0.95
C PRO A 215 -14.84 6.26 -1.58
N TRP A 216 -15.41 5.26 -2.25
CA TRP A 216 -16.68 5.33 -2.98
C TRP A 216 -17.79 4.75 -2.11
N GLY A 217 -18.83 5.55 -1.80
CA GLY A 217 -19.99 5.10 -1.04
C GLY A 217 -20.83 4.06 -1.82
N PRO A 218 -21.84 3.46 -1.19
CA PRO A 218 -22.72 2.46 -1.81
C PRO A 218 -23.59 3.00 -2.96
N GLY A 219 -23.57 4.30 -3.25
CA GLY A 219 -24.12 4.95 -4.45
C GLY A 219 -23.09 5.92 -5.01
N ASP A 220 -23.03 6.07 -6.33
CA ASP A 220 -22.16 7.06 -6.99
C ASP A 220 -22.46 8.47 -6.44
N GLY A 221 -21.68 8.90 -5.44
CA GLY A 221 -21.80 10.23 -4.84
C GLY A 221 -22.02 10.27 -3.33
N GLU A 222 -22.26 9.14 -2.65
CA GLU A 222 -22.38 9.13 -1.20
C GLU A 222 -21.02 8.95 -0.52
N ARG A 223 -20.72 9.83 0.44
CA ARG A 223 -19.64 9.65 1.40
C ARG A 223 -20.01 8.55 2.38
N PHE A 224 -19.07 7.66 2.69
CA PHE A 224 -19.12 7.01 4.00
C PHE A 224 -19.02 8.12 5.06
N ARG A 225 -20.11 8.35 5.76
CA ARG A 225 -20.12 9.19 6.95
C ARG A 225 -19.38 8.43 8.06
N TRP A 226 -18.63 9.16 8.83
CA TRP A 226 -18.12 8.73 10.11
C TRP A 226 -19.27 8.16 10.91
N GLY A 227 -19.17 6.93 11.41
CA GLY A 227 -20.12 6.32 12.34
C GLY A 227 -20.01 6.98 13.72
#